data_a5965fd4022f5cd67e0a57c9dd403794
#
_entry.id   a5965fd4022f5cd67e0a57c9dd403794
#
_cell.length_a   1.000
_cell.length_b   1.000
_cell.length_c   1.000
_cell.angle_alpha   90.00
_cell.angle_beta   90.00
_cell.angle_gamma   90.00
#
_symmetry.space_group_name_H-M   'P 1'
#
loop_
_entity.id
_entity.type
_entity.pdbx_description
1 polymer ?
#
loop_
_entity_poly.entity_id
_entity_poly.type
_entity_poly.pdbx_seq_one_letter_code
_entity_poly.pdbx_strand_id
1 'polypeptide(L)'
;MRKYIFSTTLLLATIISFMSSCQRISNSNDMTIVADSFATNFYNWRLAKAFKYCTAESKTQISYLASNISEEDVELINKRNEDASIEITNTEMLEGGLKAKISMKIYNSFKMKDINSDVQLNKERDVTINLIKTNKGWKVDLTTLKETPAKE
;
A
#
# COMPACT_ATOMS: atom_id res chain seq x y z
N MET A 1 -32.88 -54.67 -6.12
CA MET A 1 -32.09 -53.67 -6.84
C MET A 1 -32.52 -52.24 -6.41
N ARG A 2 -32.33 -51.86 -5.14
CA ARG A 2 -32.79 -50.57 -4.63
C ARG A 2 -31.85 -49.93 -3.55
N LYS A 3 -30.57 -50.32 -3.56
CA LYS A 3 -29.61 -49.89 -2.50
C LYS A 3 -28.41 -49.07 -2.99
N TYR A 4 -28.29 -48.72 -4.25
CA TYR A 4 -27.11 -48.03 -4.79
C TYR A 4 -27.36 -46.59 -5.28
N ILE A 5 -28.59 -46.05 -5.15
CA ILE A 5 -28.93 -44.72 -5.64
C ILE A 5 -28.68 -43.63 -4.60
N PHE A 6 -28.49 -43.95 -3.32
CA PHE A 6 -28.32 -42.99 -2.25
C PHE A 6 -26.85 -42.57 -2.00
N SER A 7 -25.88 -43.30 -2.58
CA SER A 7 -24.45 -43.03 -2.32
C SER A 7 -23.79 -42.07 -3.31
N THR A 8 -24.39 -41.84 -4.46
CA THR A 8 -23.78 -41.00 -5.51
C THR A 8 -24.19 -39.53 -5.45
N THR A 9 -25.27 -39.19 -4.76
CA THR A 9 -25.72 -37.79 -4.59
C THR A 9 -25.00 -37.05 -3.45
N LEU A 10 -24.37 -37.77 -2.52
CA LEU A 10 -23.65 -37.14 -1.40
C LEU A 10 -22.24 -36.72 -1.75
N LEU A 11 -21.66 -37.27 -2.84
CA LEU A 11 -20.29 -36.96 -3.24
C LEU A 11 -20.17 -35.72 -4.13
N LEU A 12 -21.26 -35.21 -4.67
CA LEU A 12 -21.25 -34.02 -5.56
C LEU A 12 -21.42 -32.68 -4.84
N ALA A 13 -21.78 -32.72 -3.55
CA ALA A 13 -22.05 -31.51 -2.76
C ALA A 13 -20.81 -30.91 -2.06
N THR A 14 -19.66 -31.60 -2.08
CA THR A 14 -18.45 -31.16 -1.32
C THR A 14 -17.39 -30.43 -2.15
N ILE A 15 -17.60 -30.21 -3.44
CA ILE A 15 -16.57 -29.59 -4.33
C ILE A 15 -16.79 -28.09 -4.58
N ILE A 16 -17.89 -27.50 -4.08
CA ILE A 16 -18.21 -26.07 -4.38
C ILE A 16 -17.64 -25.08 -3.33
N SER A 17 -16.91 -25.56 -2.31
CA SER A 17 -16.51 -24.69 -1.18
C SER A 17 -15.11 -24.08 -1.26
N PHE A 18 -14.37 -24.19 -2.37
CA PHE A 18 -12.97 -23.70 -2.45
C PHE A 18 -12.70 -22.67 -3.53
N MET A 19 -13.70 -21.91 -3.97
CA MET A 19 -13.49 -20.77 -4.84
C MET A 19 -13.81 -19.43 -4.14
N SER A 20 -13.48 -19.29 -2.85
CA SER A 20 -13.30 -17.96 -2.27
C SER A 20 -11.91 -17.45 -2.59
N SER A 21 -11.62 -17.29 -3.88
CA SER A 21 -10.55 -16.41 -4.33
C SER A 21 -10.89 -15.02 -3.81
N CYS A 22 -10.18 -14.58 -2.77
CA CYS A 22 -10.20 -13.20 -2.32
C CYS A 22 -9.75 -12.31 -3.48
N GLN A 23 -10.68 -11.93 -4.35
CA GLN A 23 -10.56 -10.68 -5.06
C GLN A 23 -10.57 -9.60 -3.97
N ARG A 24 -9.39 -9.12 -3.58
CA ARG A 24 -9.26 -7.82 -2.94
C ARG A 24 -9.81 -6.80 -3.92
N ILE A 25 -11.11 -6.61 -3.88
CA ILE A 25 -11.76 -5.46 -4.51
C ILE A 25 -11.09 -4.27 -3.81
N SER A 26 -10.29 -3.52 -4.54
CA SER A 26 -9.69 -2.28 -4.06
C SER A 26 -10.85 -1.32 -3.80
N ASN A 27 -11.44 -1.43 -2.62
CA ASN A 27 -12.55 -0.60 -2.23
C ASN A 27 -11.97 0.78 -1.89
N SER A 28 -12.00 1.70 -2.85
CA SER A 28 -11.55 3.08 -2.65
C SER A 28 -12.32 3.82 -1.53
N ASN A 29 -13.35 3.19 -0.98
CA ASN A 29 -14.09 3.69 0.16
C ASN A 29 -13.51 3.25 1.51
N ASP A 30 -12.59 2.28 1.52
CA ASP A 30 -11.86 1.88 2.73
C ASP A 30 -10.51 2.60 2.78
N MET A 31 -10.35 3.46 3.79
CA MET A 31 -9.15 4.27 3.97
C MET A 31 -7.92 3.44 4.28
N THR A 32 -8.07 2.30 4.98
CA THR A 32 -6.94 1.43 5.32
C THR A 32 -6.42 0.70 4.10
N ILE A 33 -7.31 0.24 3.22
CA ILE A 33 -6.94 -0.39 1.93
C ILE A 33 -6.23 0.63 1.02
N VAL A 34 -6.72 1.87 0.98
CA VAL A 34 -6.09 2.94 0.19
C VAL A 34 -4.71 3.27 0.74
N ALA A 35 -4.57 3.40 2.07
CA ALA A 35 -3.31 3.69 2.73
C ALA A 35 -2.27 2.57 2.49
N ASP A 36 -2.66 1.31 2.72
CA ASP A 36 -1.82 0.13 2.50
C ASP A 36 -1.37 0.02 1.03
N SER A 37 -2.33 0.14 0.11
CA SER A 37 -2.05 0.08 -1.34
C SER A 37 -1.13 1.21 -1.80
N PHE A 38 -1.33 2.42 -1.27
CA PHE A 38 -0.44 3.54 -1.53
C PHE A 38 0.96 3.25 -0.99
N ALA A 39 1.09 2.95 0.31
CA ALA A 39 2.37 2.76 0.97
C ALA A 39 3.16 1.59 0.36
N THR A 40 2.49 0.45 0.11
CA THR A 40 3.11 -0.70 -0.57
C THR A 40 3.70 -0.31 -1.92
N ASN A 41 3.00 0.49 -2.72
CA ASN A 41 3.53 0.90 -4.01
C ASN A 41 4.60 2.00 -3.87
N PHE A 42 4.40 2.97 -2.97
CA PHE A 42 5.30 4.11 -2.79
C PHE A 42 6.68 3.67 -2.26
N TYR A 43 6.71 2.90 -1.17
CA TYR A 43 7.96 2.44 -0.56
C TYR A 43 8.66 1.31 -1.33
N ASN A 44 7.97 0.72 -2.31
CA ASN A 44 8.55 -0.17 -3.30
C ASN A 44 8.88 0.53 -4.63
N TRP A 45 8.87 1.86 -4.64
CA TRP A 45 9.20 2.73 -5.76
C TRP A 45 8.36 2.48 -7.03
N ARG A 46 7.20 1.87 -6.86
CA ARG A 46 6.20 1.67 -7.92
C ARG A 46 5.35 2.95 -8.06
N LEU A 47 6.01 4.10 -8.30
CA LEU A 47 5.42 5.43 -8.19
C LEU A 47 4.21 5.64 -9.10
N ALA A 48 4.23 5.08 -10.32
CA ALA A 48 3.09 5.12 -11.23
C ALA A 48 1.83 4.42 -10.67
N LYS A 49 2.02 3.38 -9.83
CA LYS A 49 0.91 2.70 -9.15
C LYS A 49 0.46 3.50 -7.92
N ALA A 50 1.40 4.04 -7.12
CA ALA A 50 1.09 4.89 -5.97
C ALA A 50 0.31 6.16 -6.36
N PHE A 51 0.65 6.76 -7.49
CA PHE A 51 0.01 7.95 -8.07
C PHE A 51 -1.52 7.87 -8.13
N LYS A 52 -2.10 6.69 -8.34
CA LYS A 52 -3.55 6.49 -8.44
C LYS A 52 -4.30 6.76 -7.14
N TYR A 53 -3.61 6.63 -6.01
CA TYR A 53 -4.19 6.78 -4.67
C TYR A 53 -4.08 8.20 -4.12
N CYS A 54 -3.42 9.12 -4.82
CA CYS A 54 -3.10 10.46 -4.34
C CYS A 54 -4.13 11.51 -4.73
N THR A 55 -4.14 12.61 -3.95
CA THR A 55 -4.81 13.88 -4.33
C THR A 55 -4.13 14.48 -5.56
N ALA A 56 -4.74 15.47 -6.18
CA ALA A 56 -4.17 16.15 -7.35
C ALA A 56 -2.84 16.83 -7.01
N GLU A 57 -2.77 17.48 -5.86
CA GLU A 57 -1.57 18.18 -5.36
C GLU A 57 -0.43 17.20 -5.08
N SER A 58 -0.74 16.08 -4.43
CA SER A 58 0.23 15.02 -4.11
C SER A 58 0.78 14.32 -5.35
N LYS A 59 0.02 14.28 -6.44
CA LYS A 59 0.48 13.75 -7.73
C LYS A 59 1.65 14.53 -8.29
N THR A 60 1.67 15.83 -8.13
CA THR A 60 2.80 16.68 -8.55
C THR A 60 4.07 16.29 -7.77
N GLN A 61 3.95 16.04 -6.48
CA GLN A 61 5.08 15.60 -5.66
C GLN A 61 5.62 14.22 -6.10
N ILE A 62 4.72 13.25 -6.38
CA ILE A 62 5.14 11.94 -6.90
C ILE A 62 5.81 12.07 -8.27
N SER A 63 5.30 12.92 -9.15
CA SER A 63 5.90 13.16 -10.46
C SER A 63 7.31 13.76 -10.32
N TYR A 64 7.49 14.70 -9.39
CA TYR A 64 8.80 15.26 -9.07
C TYR A 64 9.76 14.20 -8.53
N LEU A 65 9.33 13.35 -7.59
CA LEU A 65 10.13 12.24 -7.09
C LEU A 65 10.52 11.28 -8.21
N ALA A 66 9.58 10.94 -9.09
CA ALA A 66 9.85 10.05 -10.22
C ALA A 66 10.88 10.60 -11.20
N SER A 67 10.92 11.93 -11.40
CA SER A 67 11.90 12.58 -12.27
C SER A 67 13.33 12.60 -11.70
N ASN A 68 13.49 12.33 -10.40
CA ASN A 68 14.78 12.29 -9.72
C ASN A 68 15.37 10.88 -9.58
N ILE A 69 14.66 9.84 -10.03
CA ILE A 69 15.13 8.46 -10.01
C ILE A 69 16.14 8.26 -11.14
N SER A 70 17.37 7.85 -10.79
CA SER A 70 18.44 7.53 -11.73
C SER A 70 18.42 6.05 -12.13
N GLU A 71 19.20 5.68 -13.16
CA GLU A 71 19.40 4.26 -13.53
C GLU A 71 20.05 3.47 -12.39
N GLU A 72 20.97 4.08 -11.65
CA GLU A 72 21.64 3.48 -10.49
C GLU A 72 20.63 3.16 -9.37
N ASP A 73 19.65 4.04 -9.13
CA ASP A 73 18.58 3.79 -8.17
C ASP A 73 17.72 2.58 -8.59
N VAL A 74 17.42 2.47 -9.89
CA VAL A 74 16.68 1.32 -10.44
C VAL A 74 17.47 0.02 -10.26
N GLU A 75 18.79 0.04 -10.47
CA GLU A 75 19.63 -1.14 -10.22
C GLU A 75 19.64 -1.55 -8.76
N LEU A 76 19.71 -0.60 -7.82
CA LEU A 76 19.65 -0.87 -6.38
C LEU A 76 18.31 -1.52 -5.99
N ILE A 77 17.20 -1.01 -6.53
CA ILE A 77 15.87 -1.59 -6.31
C ILE A 77 15.80 -3.02 -6.82
N ASN A 78 16.35 -3.27 -8.00
CA ASN A 78 16.33 -4.60 -8.63
C ASN A 78 17.24 -5.62 -7.91
N LYS A 79 18.30 -5.17 -7.25
CA LYS A 79 19.21 -6.00 -6.45
C LYS A 79 18.67 -6.31 -5.05
N ARG A 80 17.56 -5.70 -4.66
CA ARG A 80 16.94 -5.91 -3.36
C ARG A 80 16.40 -7.34 -3.23
N ASN A 81 16.71 -7.99 -2.11
CA ASN A 81 16.27 -9.37 -1.84
C ASN A 81 14.79 -9.44 -1.42
N GLU A 82 14.28 -8.39 -0.79
CA GLU A 82 12.93 -8.35 -0.24
C GLU A 82 12.26 -7.01 -0.52
N ASP A 83 10.97 -7.05 -0.82
CA ASP A 83 10.14 -5.86 -0.93
C ASP A 83 9.95 -5.17 0.43
N ALA A 84 9.74 -3.86 0.41
CA ALA A 84 9.29 -3.15 1.60
C ALA A 84 7.92 -3.70 2.03
N SER A 85 7.79 -3.97 3.33
CA SER A 85 6.53 -4.41 3.93
C SER A 85 5.94 -3.32 4.83
N ILE A 86 4.61 -3.31 4.93
CA ILE A 86 3.84 -2.27 5.58
C ILE A 86 3.02 -2.89 6.71
N GLU A 87 3.07 -2.28 7.89
CA GLU A 87 2.22 -2.62 9.03
C GLU A 87 1.46 -1.37 9.48
N ILE A 88 0.13 -1.36 9.36
CA ILE A 88 -0.70 -0.28 9.90
C ILE A 88 -0.80 -0.44 11.41
N THR A 89 -0.32 0.57 12.15
CA THR A 89 -0.27 0.54 13.62
C THR A 89 -1.41 1.30 14.27
N ASN A 90 -1.92 2.36 13.61
CA ASN A 90 -3.04 3.14 14.12
C ASN A 90 -3.84 3.78 12.98
N THR A 91 -5.13 3.98 13.23
CA THR A 91 -6.06 4.64 12.32
C THR A 91 -6.93 5.60 13.12
N GLU A 92 -6.89 6.86 12.76
CA GLU A 92 -7.64 7.94 13.41
C GLU A 92 -8.51 8.66 12.38
N MET A 93 -9.81 8.72 12.64
CA MET A 93 -10.76 9.48 11.83
C MET A 93 -10.82 10.93 12.34
N LEU A 94 -10.72 11.89 11.45
CA LEU A 94 -10.69 13.31 11.74
C LEU A 94 -11.83 14.05 11.00
N GLU A 95 -12.12 15.27 11.46
CA GLU A 95 -13.00 16.23 10.80
C GLU A 95 -14.33 15.62 10.32
N GLY A 96 -15.08 15.00 11.24
CA GLY A 96 -16.41 14.46 10.93
C GLY A 96 -16.41 13.33 9.88
N GLY A 97 -15.29 12.62 9.72
CA GLY A 97 -15.18 11.51 8.76
C GLY A 97 -14.75 11.93 7.36
N LEU A 98 -14.27 13.16 7.19
CA LEU A 98 -13.79 13.68 5.91
C LEU A 98 -12.27 13.58 5.76
N LYS A 99 -11.54 13.43 6.85
CA LYS A 99 -10.10 13.20 6.89
C LYS A 99 -9.77 12.01 7.77
N ALA A 100 -8.66 11.37 7.50
CA ALA A 100 -8.12 10.29 8.31
C ALA A 100 -6.60 10.41 8.40
N LYS A 101 -6.07 9.91 9.51
CA LYS A 101 -4.64 9.81 9.78
C LYS A 101 -4.29 8.35 10.00
N ILE A 102 -3.35 7.84 9.23
CA ILE A 102 -2.91 6.45 9.31
C ILE A 102 -1.45 6.44 9.70
N SER A 103 -1.16 5.81 10.85
CA SER A 103 0.20 5.54 11.28
C SER A 103 0.59 4.13 10.88
N MET A 104 1.83 3.96 10.42
CA MET A 104 2.33 2.68 9.94
C MET A 104 3.82 2.53 10.18
N LYS A 105 4.27 1.29 10.32
CA LYS A 105 5.67 0.90 10.27
C LYS A 105 6.00 0.38 8.88
N ILE A 106 7.11 0.84 8.35
CA ILE A 106 7.63 0.42 7.05
C ILE A 106 8.95 -0.29 7.28
N TYR A 107 9.05 -1.52 6.79
CA TYR A 107 10.26 -2.33 6.88
C TYR A 107 10.92 -2.45 5.52
N ASN A 108 12.26 -2.58 5.50
CA ASN A 108 13.06 -2.82 4.30
C ASN A 108 12.83 -1.80 3.17
N SER A 109 12.64 -0.53 3.51
CA SER A 109 12.40 0.53 2.53
C SER A 109 13.66 1.32 2.21
N PHE A 110 13.79 1.77 0.98
CA PHE A 110 14.80 2.75 0.64
C PHE A 110 14.37 4.16 1.07
N LYS A 111 15.33 4.95 1.54
CA LYS A 111 15.11 6.39 1.75
C LYS A 111 15.03 7.05 0.38
N MET A 112 13.96 7.80 0.13
CA MET A 112 13.88 8.66 -1.05
C MET A 112 15.01 9.68 -0.99
N LYS A 113 15.72 9.80 -2.11
CA LYS A 113 16.93 10.60 -2.23
C LYS A 113 16.60 12.10 -2.16
N ASP A 114 17.25 12.81 -1.23
CA ASP A 114 17.51 14.23 -1.45
C ASP A 114 18.58 14.36 -2.55
N ILE A 115 18.50 15.41 -3.35
CA ILE A 115 19.49 15.72 -4.38
C ILE A 115 20.90 15.65 -3.75
N ASN A 116 21.75 14.73 -4.23
CA ASN A 116 23.13 14.47 -3.79
C ASN A 116 23.32 13.55 -2.55
N SER A 117 22.33 12.76 -2.12
CA SER A 117 22.55 11.75 -1.09
C SER A 117 22.50 10.33 -1.65
N ASP A 118 23.33 9.42 -1.12
CA ASP A 118 23.26 8.01 -1.48
C ASP A 118 21.94 7.39 -0.99
N VAL A 119 21.40 6.48 -1.79
CA VAL A 119 20.22 5.70 -1.39
C VAL A 119 20.60 4.78 -0.25
N GLN A 120 19.91 4.91 0.87
CA GLN A 120 20.12 4.09 2.06
C GLN A 120 18.93 3.17 2.30
N LEU A 121 19.20 1.90 2.58
CA LEU A 121 18.20 0.96 3.03
C LEU A 121 17.88 1.24 4.50
N ASN A 122 16.62 1.58 4.80
CA ASN A 122 16.12 1.66 6.16
C ASN A 122 15.45 0.35 6.54
N LYS A 123 15.93 -0.26 7.63
CA LYS A 123 15.36 -1.51 8.16
C LYS A 123 13.95 -1.29 8.67
N GLU A 124 13.71 -0.18 9.38
CA GLU A 124 12.41 0.17 9.94
C GLU A 124 12.26 1.70 10.02
N ARG A 125 11.07 2.21 9.76
CA ARG A 125 10.70 3.61 10.01
C ARG A 125 9.22 3.72 10.39
N ASP A 126 8.91 4.71 11.22
CA ASP A 126 7.53 5.11 11.52
C ASP A 126 7.09 6.20 10.54
N VAL A 127 5.92 6.01 9.96
CA VAL A 127 5.34 6.91 8.97
C VAL A 127 3.92 7.24 9.34
N THR A 128 3.53 8.48 9.14
CA THR A 128 2.14 8.92 9.27
C THR A 128 1.72 9.60 7.98
N ILE A 129 0.66 9.10 7.37
CA ILE A 129 0.04 9.69 6.19
C ILE A 129 -1.36 10.19 6.52
N ASN A 130 -1.76 11.28 5.86
CA ASN A 130 -3.11 11.79 5.93
C ASN A 130 -3.89 11.42 4.67
N LEU A 131 -5.18 11.15 4.85
CA LEU A 131 -6.10 10.87 3.76
C LEU A 131 -7.25 11.87 3.80
N ILE A 132 -7.74 12.21 2.62
CA ILE A 132 -8.89 13.09 2.42
C ILE A 132 -9.97 12.30 1.69
N LYS A 133 -11.21 12.39 2.16
CA LYS A 133 -12.36 11.80 1.50
C LYS A 133 -12.82 12.70 0.36
N THR A 134 -12.86 12.15 -0.83
CA THR A 134 -13.32 12.83 -2.05
C THR A 134 -14.58 12.16 -2.59
N ASN A 135 -15.20 12.74 -3.60
CA ASN A 135 -16.32 12.10 -4.33
C ASN A 135 -15.93 10.80 -5.06
N LYS A 136 -14.61 10.55 -5.23
CA LYS A 136 -14.05 9.33 -5.84
C LYS A 136 -13.42 8.37 -4.81
N GLY A 137 -13.79 8.51 -3.52
CA GLY A 137 -13.26 7.75 -2.41
C GLY A 137 -12.09 8.43 -1.69
N TRP A 138 -11.40 7.69 -0.83
CA TRP A 138 -10.26 8.19 -0.08
C TRP A 138 -9.04 8.42 -0.97
N LYS A 139 -8.29 9.51 -0.69
CA LYS A 139 -7.04 9.85 -1.37
C LYS A 139 -5.98 10.26 -0.37
N VAL A 140 -4.75 9.86 -0.62
CA VAL A 140 -3.58 10.21 0.20
C VAL A 140 -3.16 11.65 -0.09
N ASP A 141 -2.93 12.41 0.97
CA ASP A 141 -2.36 13.75 0.95
C ASP A 141 -0.91 13.70 1.44
N LEU A 142 0.03 13.82 0.49
CA LEU A 142 1.47 13.82 0.77
C LEU A 142 1.99 15.17 1.27
N THR A 143 1.23 16.25 1.14
CA THR A 143 1.68 17.59 1.57
C THR A 143 1.98 17.63 3.06
N THR A 144 1.43 16.68 3.81
CA THR A 144 1.53 16.56 5.26
C THR A 144 2.24 15.26 5.71
N LEU A 145 2.95 14.59 4.79
CA LEU A 145 3.70 13.38 5.11
C LEU A 145 4.72 13.65 6.23
N LYS A 146 4.65 12.87 7.30
CA LYS A 146 5.64 12.89 8.39
C LYS A 146 6.35 11.56 8.43
N GLU A 147 7.65 11.59 8.27
CA GLU A 147 8.54 10.45 8.45
C GLU A 147 9.44 10.71 9.66
N THR A 148 9.50 9.75 10.57
CA THR A 148 10.45 9.77 11.68
C THR A 148 11.58 8.80 11.32
N PRO A 149 12.85 9.23 11.41
CA PRO A 149 13.98 8.35 11.17
C PRO A 149 13.88 7.11 12.06
N ALA A 150 14.35 5.96 11.54
CA ALA A 150 14.50 4.77 12.33
C ALA A 150 15.33 5.10 13.58
N LYS A 151 14.93 4.57 14.73
CA LYS A 151 15.81 4.55 15.91
C LYS A 151 17.00 3.66 15.55
N GLU A 152 18.21 4.22 15.65
CA GLU A 152 19.46 3.46 15.55
C GLU A 152 19.53 2.38 16.63
#